data_8d1cf239339fc37c3a5bfde9dedadc57
#
_entry.id   8d1cf239339fc37c3a5bfde9dedadc57
#
_cell.length_a   1.000
_cell.length_b   1.000
_cell.length_c   1.000
_cell.angle_alpha   90.00
_cell.angle_beta   90.00
_cell.angle_gamma   90.00
#
_symmetry.space_group_name_H-M   'P 1'
#
loop_
_entity.id
_entity.type
_entity.pdbx_description
1 polymer ?
#
loop_
_entity_poly.entity_id
_entity_poly.type
_entity_poly.pdbx_seq_one_letter_code
_entity_poly.pdbx_strand_id
1 'polypeptide(L)'
;EDLSCTHVAAQLGEAIECVFKTLVLKGDRSGYFVCVVPGDHEVDLKAAARVSGNKKADLIPMKELLPVTGYIRGGCSPIGMKRAFPTYIHSSCLGLSEIYVSAGVRGLQIRIAPDALIAFTRAETADLIRKEE
;
A
#
# COMPACT_ATOMS: atom_id res chain seq x y z
N GLU A 1 -18.57 -2.76 -10.32
CA GLU A 1 -17.28 -2.21 -10.77
C GLU A 1 -16.13 -3.02 -10.20
N ASP A 2 -15.18 -3.39 -11.04
CA ASP A 2 -14.01 -4.16 -10.61
C ASP A 2 -12.93 -3.23 -10.11
N LEU A 3 -12.61 -3.34 -8.82
CA LEU A 3 -11.61 -2.50 -8.15
C LEU A 3 -10.27 -3.22 -7.99
N SER A 4 -10.13 -4.43 -8.55
CA SER A 4 -8.89 -5.20 -8.38
C SER A 4 -7.73 -4.53 -9.11
N CYS A 5 -6.52 -4.71 -8.58
CA CYS A 5 -5.31 -4.21 -9.23
C CYS A 5 -5.07 -4.89 -10.59
N THR A 6 -5.50 -6.13 -10.76
CA THR A 6 -5.43 -6.82 -12.04
C THR A 6 -6.24 -6.08 -13.10
N HIS A 7 -7.46 -5.66 -12.75
CA HIS A 7 -8.30 -4.88 -13.65
C HIS A 7 -7.68 -3.52 -13.95
N VAL A 8 -7.15 -2.85 -12.93
CA VAL A 8 -6.48 -1.56 -13.09
C VAL A 8 -5.29 -1.69 -14.05
N ALA A 9 -4.46 -2.70 -13.86
CA ALA A 9 -3.30 -2.94 -14.73
C ALA A 9 -3.74 -3.14 -16.18
N ALA A 10 -4.81 -3.91 -16.41
CA ALA A 10 -5.32 -4.16 -17.75
C ALA A 10 -5.81 -2.86 -18.39
N GLN A 11 -6.54 -2.02 -17.66
CA GLN A 11 -7.02 -0.75 -18.16
C GLN A 11 -5.89 0.21 -18.53
N LEU A 12 -4.82 0.20 -17.74
CA LEU A 12 -3.65 1.06 -17.98
C LEU A 12 -2.75 0.52 -19.09
N GLY A 13 -2.90 -0.76 -19.45
CA GLY A 13 -1.97 -1.41 -20.38
C GLY A 13 -0.60 -1.62 -19.75
N GLU A 14 -0.53 -1.75 -18.42
CA GLU A 14 0.72 -1.88 -17.68
C GLU A 14 0.82 -3.24 -17.01
N ALA A 15 2.05 -3.65 -16.69
CA ALA A 15 2.28 -4.92 -16.00
C ALA A 15 1.72 -4.84 -14.58
N ILE A 16 1.10 -5.93 -14.11
CA ILE A 16 0.50 -5.99 -12.78
C ILE A 16 1.51 -5.71 -11.66
N GLU A 17 2.77 -6.10 -11.86
CA GLU A 17 3.82 -5.87 -10.86
C GLU A 17 4.12 -4.39 -10.63
N CYS A 18 3.66 -3.51 -11.51
CA CYS A 18 3.82 -2.06 -11.36
C CYS A 18 2.63 -1.41 -10.64
N VAL A 19 1.55 -2.14 -10.41
CA VAL A 19 0.35 -1.60 -9.76
C VAL A 19 0.34 -2.02 -8.30
N PHE A 20 0.44 -1.03 -7.42
CA PHE A 20 0.53 -1.25 -5.97
C PHE A 20 -0.78 -0.86 -5.30
N LYS A 21 -1.12 -1.56 -4.24
CA LYS A 21 -2.27 -1.23 -3.39
C LYS A 21 -1.79 -0.72 -2.05
N THR A 22 -2.59 0.13 -1.43
CA THR A 22 -2.29 0.75 -0.15
C THR A 22 -3.17 0.12 0.92
N LEU A 23 -2.55 -0.47 1.92
CA LEU A 23 -3.23 -1.17 3.00
C LEU A 23 -2.91 -0.48 4.32
N VAL A 24 -3.92 -0.38 5.19
CA VAL A 24 -3.72 0.18 6.53
C VAL A 24 -3.81 -0.94 7.54
N LEU A 25 -2.81 -1.01 8.39
CA LEU A 25 -2.70 -2.02 9.43
C LEU A 25 -2.66 -1.35 10.79
N LYS A 26 -2.92 -2.13 11.81
CA LYS A 26 -2.79 -1.69 13.19
C LYS A 26 -1.88 -2.67 13.92
N GLY A 27 -0.81 -2.15 14.52
CA GLY A 27 0.09 -2.94 15.33
C GLY A 27 -0.27 -2.84 16.79
N ASP A 28 0.14 -3.84 17.55
CA ASP A 28 -0.16 -3.90 18.99
C ASP A 28 0.66 -2.87 19.80
N ARG A 29 1.72 -2.32 19.22
CA ARG A 29 2.57 -1.34 19.90
C ARG A 29 2.55 0.02 19.20
N SER A 30 2.57 0.06 17.89
CA SER A 30 2.73 1.30 17.12
C SER A 30 1.43 2.03 16.83
N GLY A 31 0.29 1.34 16.90
CA GLY A 31 -0.95 1.85 16.33
C GLY A 31 -0.97 1.67 14.82
N TYR A 32 -1.57 2.63 14.12
CA TYR A 32 -1.77 2.50 12.67
C TYR A 32 -0.47 2.71 11.89
N PHE A 33 -0.31 1.93 10.83
CA PHE A 33 0.76 2.12 9.84
C PHE A 33 0.29 1.63 8.48
N VAL A 34 1.04 1.95 7.43
CA VAL A 34 0.63 1.74 6.04
C VAL A 34 1.62 0.83 5.34
N CYS A 35 1.10 -0.13 4.58
CA CYS A 35 1.89 -0.98 3.69
C CYS A 35 1.43 -0.79 2.26
N VAL A 36 2.37 -0.50 1.36
CA VAL A 36 2.12 -0.36 -0.07
C VAL A 36 2.77 -1.56 -0.75
N VAL A 37 1.95 -2.43 -1.33
CA VAL A 37 2.41 -3.72 -1.86
C VAL A 37 1.86 -3.97 -3.26
N PRO A 38 2.54 -4.82 -4.07
CA PRO A 38 2.00 -5.20 -5.37
C PRO A 38 0.58 -5.73 -5.25
N GLY A 39 -0.28 -5.30 -6.15
CA GLY A 39 -1.71 -5.54 -6.02
C GLY A 39 -2.16 -6.98 -6.14
N ASP A 40 -1.36 -7.81 -6.79
CA ASP A 40 -1.68 -9.23 -6.98
C ASP A 40 -1.08 -10.14 -5.90
N HIS A 41 -0.47 -9.55 -4.86
CA HIS A 41 0.09 -10.29 -3.74
C HIS A 41 -0.62 -9.91 -2.45
N GLU A 42 -0.59 -10.82 -1.49
CA GLU A 42 -1.12 -10.54 -0.16
C GLU A 42 -0.01 -10.07 0.77
N VAL A 43 -0.34 -9.13 1.66
CA VAL A 43 0.61 -8.65 2.64
C VAL A 43 0.95 -9.77 3.63
N ASP A 44 2.23 -9.89 3.97
CA ASP A 44 2.69 -10.80 5.01
C ASP A 44 2.58 -10.08 6.35
N LEU A 45 1.57 -10.43 7.13
CA LEU A 45 1.29 -9.74 8.40
C LEU A 45 2.43 -9.88 9.41
N LYS A 46 3.12 -11.01 9.40
CA LYS A 46 4.26 -11.21 10.32
C LYS A 46 5.44 -10.32 9.92
N ALA A 47 5.71 -10.23 8.63
CA ALA A 47 6.77 -9.34 8.14
C ALA A 47 6.42 -7.89 8.42
N ALA A 48 5.17 -7.49 8.19
CA ALA A 48 4.70 -6.14 8.45
C ALA A 48 4.84 -5.78 9.94
N ALA A 49 4.46 -6.70 10.82
CA ALA A 49 4.62 -6.50 12.26
C ALA A 49 6.09 -6.27 12.62
N ARG A 50 6.96 -7.12 12.08
CA ARG A 50 8.40 -7.07 12.39
C ARG A 50 9.02 -5.74 11.97
N VAL A 51 8.77 -5.30 10.73
CA VAL A 51 9.41 -4.06 10.24
C VAL A 51 8.87 -2.82 10.95
N SER A 52 7.65 -2.86 11.42
CA SER A 52 7.01 -1.74 12.10
C SER A 52 7.27 -1.73 13.62
N GLY A 53 8.04 -2.70 14.13
CA GLY A 53 8.36 -2.77 15.54
C GLY A 53 7.24 -3.34 16.39
N ASN A 54 6.31 -4.08 15.78
CA ASN A 54 5.20 -4.70 16.48
C ASN A 54 5.43 -6.19 16.67
N LYS A 55 4.81 -6.74 17.67
CA LYS A 55 4.77 -8.18 17.87
C LYS A 55 3.69 -8.80 16.98
N LYS A 56 2.58 -8.09 16.82
CA LYS A 56 1.46 -8.52 16.02
C LYS A 56 0.84 -7.33 15.30
N ALA A 57 0.38 -7.55 14.07
CA ALA A 57 -0.30 -6.54 13.27
C ALA A 57 -1.42 -7.19 12.46
N ASP A 58 -2.48 -6.46 12.25
CA ASP A 58 -3.63 -6.91 11.45
C ASP A 58 -4.11 -5.79 10.55
N LEU A 59 -4.76 -6.18 9.44
CA LEU A 59 -5.48 -5.20 8.61
C LEU A 59 -6.61 -4.61 9.43
N ILE A 60 -6.83 -3.30 9.29
CA ILE A 60 -7.93 -2.66 10.02
C ILE A 60 -9.28 -3.06 9.39
N PRO A 61 -10.35 -3.10 10.19
CA PRO A 61 -11.68 -3.33 9.64
C PRO A 61 -12.04 -2.24 8.63
N MET A 62 -12.78 -2.61 7.60
CA MET A 62 -13.12 -1.68 6.53
C MET A 62 -13.84 -0.43 7.04
N LYS A 63 -14.66 -0.56 8.09
CA LYS A 63 -15.38 0.56 8.68
C LYS A 63 -14.47 1.61 9.30
N GLU A 64 -13.21 1.27 9.59
CA GLU A 64 -12.24 2.21 10.16
C GLU A 64 -11.48 2.97 9.08
N LEU A 65 -11.50 2.51 7.84
CA LEU A 65 -10.65 3.07 6.80
C LEU A 65 -10.92 4.56 6.56
N LEU A 66 -12.18 4.93 6.37
CA LEU A 66 -12.53 6.32 6.11
C LEU A 66 -12.21 7.24 7.31
N PRO A 67 -12.62 6.91 8.55
CA PRO A 67 -12.27 7.79 9.67
C PRO A 67 -10.76 7.89 9.92
N VAL A 68 -10.00 6.85 9.66
CA VAL A 68 -8.55 6.86 9.89
C VAL A 68 -7.79 7.60 8.79
N THR A 69 -8.13 7.34 7.52
CA THR A 69 -7.34 7.83 6.40
C THR A 69 -7.99 8.98 5.63
N GLY A 70 -9.29 9.09 5.64
CA GLY A 70 -10.03 9.98 4.77
C GLY A 70 -10.37 9.36 3.42
N TYR A 71 -9.99 8.12 3.18
CA TYR A 71 -10.22 7.42 1.92
C TYR A 71 -11.15 6.23 2.11
N ILE A 72 -11.78 5.82 1.01
CA ILE A 72 -12.62 4.62 1.00
C ILE A 72 -11.88 3.49 0.28
N ARG A 73 -12.38 2.26 0.45
CA ARG A 73 -11.82 1.10 -0.23
C ARG A 73 -11.81 1.30 -1.74
N GLY A 74 -10.70 0.95 -2.37
CA GLY A 74 -10.51 1.14 -3.81
C GLY A 74 -10.01 2.52 -4.16
N GLY A 75 -9.98 3.45 -3.21
CA GLY A 75 -9.46 4.79 -3.40
C GLY A 75 -8.46 5.20 -2.34
N CYS A 76 -7.92 4.24 -1.58
CA CYS A 76 -6.95 4.58 -0.54
C CYS A 76 -5.58 4.86 -1.16
N SER A 77 -5.12 6.10 -1.03
CA SER A 77 -3.82 6.55 -1.52
C SER A 77 -2.81 6.57 -0.38
N PRO A 78 -1.51 6.28 -0.67
CA PRO A 78 -0.47 6.47 0.34
C PRO A 78 -0.15 7.94 0.57
N ILE A 79 -0.70 8.82 -0.26
CA ILE A 79 -0.45 10.27 -0.22
C ILE A 79 -1.74 10.96 0.25
N GLY A 80 -1.58 11.99 1.10
CA GLY A 80 -2.71 12.84 1.45
C GLY A 80 -3.68 12.26 2.47
N MET A 81 -3.27 11.28 3.25
CA MET A 81 -4.09 10.80 4.36
C MET A 81 -4.31 11.90 5.38
N LYS A 82 -5.40 11.80 6.17
CA LYS A 82 -5.72 12.77 7.21
C LYS A 82 -4.54 13.04 8.15
N ARG A 83 -3.71 12.02 8.38
CA ARG A 83 -2.52 12.09 9.22
C ARG A 83 -1.39 11.36 8.53
N ALA A 84 -0.16 11.75 8.84
CA ALA A 84 1.00 11.00 8.40
C ALA A 84 1.17 9.77 9.29
N PHE A 85 1.14 8.59 8.66
CA PHE A 85 1.39 7.32 9.37
C PHE A 85 2.71 6.74 8.89
N PRO A 86 3.42 5.98 9.74
CA PRO A 86 4.59 5.24 9.27
C PRO A 86 4.20 4.40 8.05
N THR A 87 4.99 4.46 6.99
CA THR A 87 4.69 3.82 5.71
C THR A 87 5.84 2.94 5.28
N TYR A 88 5.50 1.76 4.78
CA TYR A 88 6.45 0.77 4.28
C TYR A 88 6.03 0.37 2.89
N ILE A 89 6.99 0.29 1.96
CA ILE A 89 6.72 -0.11 0.57
C ILE A 89 7.49 -1.39 0.29
N HIS A 90 6.82 -2.34 -0.36
CA HIS A 90 7.47 -3.60 -0.71
C HIS A 90 8.68 -3.33 -1.60
N SER A 91 9.77 -4.00 -1.29
CA SER A 91 11.09 -3.77 -1.90
C SER A 91 11.15 -4.02 -3.40
N SER A 92 10.17 -4.73 -3.99
CA SER A 92 10.13 -4.92 -5.44
C SER A 92 10.07 -3.59 -6.21
N CYS A 93 9.60 -2.51 -5.56
CA CYS A 93 9.53 -1.20 -6.21
C CYS A 93 10.90 -0.69 -6.64
N LEU A 94 11.96 -1.12 -5.97
CA LEU A 94 13.32 -0.64 -6.26
C LEU A 94 13.83 -1.10 -7.63
N GLY A 95 13.24 -2.15 -8.19
CA GLY A 95 13.60 -2.64 -9.53
C GLY A 95 12.73 -2.06 -10.64
N LEU A 96 11.83 -1.12 -10.32
CA LEU A 96 10.89 -0.56 -11.27
C LEU A 96 11.17 0.92 -11.46
N SER A 97 10.98 1.41 -12.70
CA SER A 97 11.18 2.84 -12.99
C SER A 97 9.99 3.66 -12.52
N GLU A 98 8.79 3.10 -12.60
CA GLU A 98 7.55 3.76 -12.19
C GLU A 98 6.59 2.73 -11.61
N ILE A 99 5.77 3.19 -10.68
CA ILE A 99 4.69 2.39 -10.11
C ILE A 99 3.39 3.21 -10.15
N TYR A 100 2.28 2.52 -10.01
CA TYR A 100 0.95 3.12 -9.97
C TYR A 100 0.34 2.89 -8.60
N VAL A 101 -0.18 3.96 -7.99
CA VAL A 101 -0.91 3.91 -6.73
C VAL A 101 -2.20 4.69 -6.87
N SER A 102 -3.18 4.41 -6.01
CA SER A 102 -4.44 5.15 -6.07
C SER A 102 -4.21 6.65 -5.84
N ALA A 103 -4.96 7.45 -6.59
CA ALA A 103 -4.92 8.91 -6.47
C ALA A 103 -5.89 9.46 -5.42
N GLY A 104 -6.58 8.58 -4.69
CA GLY A 104 -7.50 9.00 -3.63
C GLY A 104 -8.97 8.84 -4.00
N VAL A 105 -9.26 8.49 -5.25
CA VAL A 105 -10.62 8.17 -5.69
C VAL A 105 -10.57 6.91 -6.55
N ARG A 106 -11.68 6.19 -6.56
CA ARG A 106 -11.77 4.97 -7.35
C ARG A 106 -11.57 5.27 -8.83
N GLY A 107 -10.76 4.45 -9.48
CA GLY A 107 -10.53 4.54 -10.90
C GLY A 107 -9.47 5.55 -11.33
N LEU A 108 -8.88 6.29 -10.39
CA LEU A 108 -7.83 7.26 -10.72
C LEU A 108 -6.52 6.81 -10.07
N GLN A 109 -5.46 6.76 -10.89
CA GLN A 109 -4.14 6.31 -10.44
C GLN A 109 -3.11 7.41 -10.61
N ILE A 110 -2.13 7.41 -9.71
CA ILE A 110 -0.93 8.24 -9.85
C ILE A 110 0.19 7.35 -10.37
N ARG A 111 0.86 7.80 -11.42
CA ARG A 111 2.10 7.18 -11.90
C ARG A 111 3.26 7.94 -11.29
N ILE A 112 4.10 7.26 -10.56
CA ILE A 112 5.16 7.91 -9.79
C ILE A 112 6.41 7.03 -9.73
N ALA A 113 7.58 7.65 -9.78
CA ALA A 113 8.84 6.95 -9.54
C ALA A 113 8.89 6.50 -8.07
N PRO A 114 9.34 5.27 -7.80
CA PRO A 114 9.44 4.79 -6.42
C PRO A 114 10.23 5.71 -5.49
N ASP A 115 11.35 6.27 -5.96
CA ASP A 115 12.16 7.18 -5.15
C ASP A 115 11.37 8.42 -4.73
N ALA A 116 10.54 8.95 -5.63
CA ALA A 116 9.73 10.12 -5.34
C ALA A 116 8.66 9.79 -4.29
N LEU A 117 8.03 8.63 -4.41
CA LEU A 117 7.02 8.21 -3.44
C LEU A 117 7.65 7.99 -2.07
N ILE A 118 8.80 7.33 -2.02
CA ILE A 118 9.55 7.09 -0.78
C ILE A 118 9.90 8.42 -0.11
N ALA A 119 10.43 9.38 -0.88
CA ALA A 119 10.80 10.68 -0.35
C ALA A 119 9.57 11.43 0.17
N PHE A 120 8.46 11.40 -0.57
CA PHE A 120 7.25 12.14 -0.22
C PHE A 120 6.58 11.57 1.03
N THR A 121 6.53 10.26 1.15
CA THR A 121 5.86 9.57 2.28
C THR A 121 6.81 9.27 3.42
N ARG A 122 8.12 9.43 3.22
CA ARG A 122 9.16 9.01 4.16
C ARG A 122 9.10 7.52 4.43
N ALA A 123 8.70 6.75 3.43
CA ALA A 123 8.54 5.31 3.57
C ALA A 123 9.88 4.61 3.66
N GLU A 124 9.85 3.44 4.31
CA GLU A 124 10.98 2.50 4.29
C GLU A 124 10.59 1.33 3.38
N THR A 125 11.56 0.74 2.71
CA THR A 125 11.32 -0.45 1.90
C THR A 125 11.60 -1.70 2.71
N ALA A 126 10.83 -2.74 2.47
CA ALA A 126 10.97 -4.01 3.16
C ALA A 126 10.28 -5.12 2.35
N ASP A 127 10.54 -6.36 2.70
CA ASP A 127 9.85 -7.50 2.13
C ASP A 127 8.52 -7.65 2.89
N LEU A 128 7.42 -7.37 2.21
CA LEU A 128 6.10 -7.25 2.85
C LEU A 128 5.05 -8.22 2.31
N ILE A 129 5.38 -9.03 1.33
CA ILE A 129 4.38 -9.90 0.69
C ILE A 129 4.56 -11.34 1.10
N ARG A 130 3.43 -12.08 1.11
CA ARG A 130 3.46 -13.51 1.39
C ARG A 130 4.15 -14.24 0.25
N LYS A 131 4.99 -15.19 0.62
CA LYS A 131 5.68 -16.01 -0.37
C LYS A 131 4.74 -17.11 -0.84
N GLU A 132 4.73 -17.33 -2.14
CA GLU A 132 4.00 -18.45 -2.71
C GLU A 132 4.79 -19.73 -2.51
N GLU A 133 4.06 -20.80 -2.30
CA GLU A 133 4.66 -22.14 -2.17
C GLU A 133 4.55 -22.93 -3.44
#